data_52c2b9ce0b632a064cc2a131214a1c5d
#
_entry.id   52c2b9ce0b632a064cc2a131214a1c5d
#
_cell.length_a   1.000
_cell.length_b   1.000
_cell.length_c   1.000
_cell.angle_alpha   90.00
_cell.angle_beta   90.00
_cell.angle_gamma   90.00
#
_symmetry.space_group_name_H-M   'P 1'
#
loop_
_entity.id
_entity.type
_entity.pdbx_description
1 polymer ?
#
loop_
_entity_poly.entity_id
_entity_poly.type
_entity_poly.pdbx_seq_one_letter_code
_entity_poly.pdbx_strand_id
1 'polypeptide(L)'
;MTAGHHFCREDAEAGCREAFLDAELYDYEYRHRRADVNFYRSLARNRMEFARGPVLDLACGTGRLLVPLLRDGYQVIGTDCSSQMLAAAARRVARLSRQRQAQCSLMRSDIRTFELGHEATLAVAAFHSVQHLLSDRDFLRFLRNTRTNLCRGGWLTFDILPPDPVWLSQDPMRRWGRTKLSHPVTGQKLVYTTNHVFDPRQRLLHMRLYYQPVDGKGDPSGQERVVRLCHRQFWPDDVRRMLRLCGFRPTETFAGFDGRLLSDHPDGADEHIYLAVAE
;
A
#
# COMPACT_ATOMS: atom_id res chain seq x y z
N MET A 1 -0.86 -26.57 24.25
CA MET A 1 -1.45 -25.31 24.76
C MET A 1 -0.62 -24.18 24.20
N THR A 2 -1.03 -23.60 23.07
CA THR A 2 -0.38 -22.46 22.44
C THR A 2 -0.65 -21.25 23.33
N ALA A 3 0.39 -20.69 23.94
CA ALA A 3 0.31 -19.40 24.61
C ALA A 3 -0.24 -18.39 23.61
N GLY A 4 -1.49 -17.98 23.79
CA GLY A 4 -2.16 -17.03 22.93
C GLY A 4 -1.38 -15.71 22.98
N HIS A 5 -0.70 -15.38 21.90
CA HIS A 5 -0.14 -14.06 21.71
C HIS A 5 -1.33 -13.10 21.58
N HIS A 6 -1.74 -12.49 22.69
CA HIS A 6 -2.72 -11.41 22.65
C HIS A 6 -2.02 -10.16 22.11
N PHE A 7 -2.24 -9.87 20.84
CA PHE A 7 -1.88 -8.57 20.29
C PHE A 7 -2.93 -7.55 20.72
N CYS A 8 -2.50 -6.46 21.31
CA CYS A 8 -3.40 -5.38 21.64
C CYS A 8 -3.61 -4.48 20.41
N ARG A 9 -4.62 -3.62 20.50
CA ARG A 9 -4.92 -2.65 19.43
C ARG A 9 -3.74 -1.70 19.17
N GLU A 10 -3.01 -1.35 20.22
CA GLU A 10 -1.81 -0.48 20.12
C GLU A 10 -0.70 -1.13 19.29
N ASP A 11 -0.50 -2.45 19.40
CA ASP A 11 0.46 -3.18 18.57
C ASP A 11 0.08 -3.15 17.09
N ALA A 12 -1.21 -3.31 16.80
CA ALA A 12 -1.71 -3.24 15.42
C ALA A 12 -1.56 -1.82 14.84
N GLU A 13 -1.92 -0.79 15.61
CA GLU A 13 -1.76 0.62 15.21
C GLU A 13 -0.29 1.02 15.05
N ALA A 14 0.60 0.50 15.89
CA ALA A 14 2.03 0.68 15.74
C ALA A 14 2.54 0.01 14.45
N GLY A 15 2.05 -1.20 14.15
CA GLY A 15 2.34 -1.93 12.91
C GLY A 15 1.88 -1.20 11.63
N CYS A 16 0.96 -0.25 11.72
CA CYS A 16 0.59 0.59 10.59
C CYS A 16 1.51 1.81 10.39
N ARG A 17 2.50 2.02 11.25
CA ARG A 17 3.37 3.20 11.23
C ARG A 17 4.85 2.89 11.21
N GLU A 18 5.30 1.89 11.97
CA GLU A 18 6.73 1.64 12.18
C GLU A 18 7.50 1.33 10.89
N ALA A 19 6.91 0.55 9.98
CA ALA A 19 7.54 0.21 8.71
C ALA A 19 7.79 1.42 7.79
N PHE A 20 7.14 2.56 8.07
CA PHE A 20 7.20 3.77 7.26
C PHE A 20 8.01 4.91 7.90
N LEU A 21 8.71 4.63 9.00
CA LEU A 21 9.58 5.62 9.66
C LEU A 21 10.90 5.82 8.92
N ASP A 22 11.36 4.80 8.19
CA ASP A 22 12.62 4.80 7.45
C ASP A 22 12.33 4.80 5.94
N ALA A 23 12.07 5.97 5.40
CA ALA A 23 11.68 6.13 4.00
C ALA A 23 12.81 5.74 3.03
N GLU A 24 14.07 5.92 3.40
CA GLU A 24 15.23 5.56 2.60
C GLU A 24 15.40 4.04 2.51
N LEU A 25 15.25 3.33 3.62
CA LEU A 25 15.29 1.87 3.64
C LEU A 25 14.10 1.29 2.87
N TYR A 26 12.90 1.82 3.08
CA TYR A 26 11.70 1.44 2.31
C TYR A 26 11.93 1.59 0.80
N ASP A 27 12.45 2.72 0.35
CA ASP A 27 12.74 2.96 -1.06
C ASP A 27 13.77 1.98 -1.62
N TYR A 28 14.77 1.65 -0.82
CA TYR A 28 15.80 0.70 -1.21
C TYR A 28 15.26 -0.71 -1.35
N GLU A 29 14.44 -1.16 -0.42
CA GLU A 29 13.83 -2.50 -0.44
C GLU A 29 12.91 -2.69 -1.65
N TYR A 30 12.11 -1.67 -1.98
CA TYR A 30 11.11 -1.76 -3.04
C TYR A 30 11.53 -1.14 -4.38
N ARG A 31 12.80 -0.72 -4.54
CA ARG A 31 13.31 -0.03 -5.75
C ARG A 31 13.15 -0.80 -7.05
N HIS A 32 13.12 -2.13 -6.99
CA HIS A 32 12.97 -3.01 -8.15
C HIS A 32 11.54 -3.46 -8.43
N ARG A 33 10.61 -3.22 -7.52
CA ARG A 33 9.19 -3.50 -7.76
C ARG A 33 8.61 -2.46 -8.70
N ARG A 34 8.25 -2.90 -9.90
CA ARG A 34 7.74 -2.03 -10.97
C ARG A 34 6.43 -2.50 -11.57
N ALA A 35 6.03 -3.76 -11.34
CA ALA A 35 4.84 -4.35 -11.95
C ALA A 35 3.58 -3.55 -11.60
N ASP A 36 3.38 -3.25 -10.32
CA ASP A 36 2.29 -2.43 -9.82
C ASP A 36 2.27 -1.01 -10.41
N VAL A 37 3.42 -0.34 -10.43
CA VAL A 37 3.55 1.00 -11.01
C VAL A 37 3.19 1.00 -12.50
N ASN A 38 3.67 0.02 -13.26
CA ASN A 38 3.37 -0.09 -14.69
C ASN A 38 1.88 -0.38 -14.93
N PHE A 39 1.29 -1.26 -14.12
CA PHE A 39 -0.13 -1.57 -14.16
C PHE A 39 -0.98 -0.31 -13.93
N TYR A 40 -0.76 0.42 -12.84
CA TYR A 40 -1.55 1.62 -12.53
C TYR A 40 -1.35 2.74 -13.54
N ARG A 41 -0.15 2.91 -14.11
CA ARG A 41 0.08 3.83 -15.22
C ARG A 41 -0.70 3.46 -16.46
N SER A 42 -0.75 2.17 -16.80
CA SER A 42 -1.55 1.65 -17.92
C SER A 42 -3.04 1.86 -17.66
N LEU A 43 -3.50 1.58 -16.44
CA LEU A 43 -4.88 1.80 -16.03
C LEU A 43 -5.26 3.29 -16.14
N ALA A 44 -4.42 4.19 -15.63
CA ALA A 44 -4.65 5.63 -15.74
C ALA A 44 -4.76 6.06 -17.21
N ARG A 45 -3.89 5.58 -18.10
CA ARG A 45 -3.94 5.87 -19.53
C ARG A 45 -5.26 5.43 -20.14
N ASN A 46 -5.71 4.22 -19.83
CA ASN A 46 -6.94 3.64 -20.42
C ASN A 46 -8.23 4.26 -19.85
N ARG A 47 -8.24 4.72 -18.60
CA ARG A 47 -9.46 5.21 -17.92
C ARG A 47 -9.54 6.75 -17.87
N MET A 48 -8.47 7.45 -18.20
CA MET A 48 -8.43 8.90 -18.18
C MET A 48 -8.23 9.55 -19.57
N GLU A 49 -8.38 8.80 -20.65
CA GLU A 49 -8.14 9.28 -22.02
C GLU A 49 -8.92 10.58 -22.34
N PHE A 50 -10.14 10.71 -21.81
CA PHE A 50 -11.01 11.88 -22.01
C PHE A 50 -11.28 12.66 -20.71
N ALA A 51 -10.64 12.30 -19.60
CA ALA A 51 -10.89 12.88 -18.29
C ALA A 51 -9.93 14.04 -18.01
N ARG A 52 -10.45 15.12 -17.39
CA ARG A 52 -9.68 16.34 -17.12
C ARG A 52 -9.34 16.58 -15.64
N GLY A 53 -9.79 15.71 -14.75
CA GLY A 53 -9.51 15.81 -13.32
C GLY A 53 -8.17 15.19 -12.94
N PRO A 54 -7.66 15.49 -11.73
CA PRO A 54 -6.41 14.92 -11.24
C PRO A 54 -6.53 13.42 -10.92
N VAL A 55 -5.37 12.75 -10.89
CA VAL A 55 -5.20 11.45 -10.23
C VAL A 55 -4.91 11.68 -8.76
N LEU A 56 -5.61 10.99 -7.89
CA LEU A 56 -5.40 10.97 -6.46
C LEU A 56 -4.62 9.71 -6.08
N ASP A 57 -3.39 9.89 -5.62
CA ASP A 57 -2.52 8.80 -5.11
C ASP A 57 -2.65 8.74 -3.59
N LEU A 58 -3.48 7.81 -3.11
CA LEU A 58 -3.84 7.63 -1.70
C LEU A 58 -2.80 6.77 -0.98
N ALA A 59 -2.26 7.27 0.15
CA ALA A 59 -1.10 6.71 0.82
C ALA A 59 0.10 6.62 -0.15
N CYS A 60 0.44 7.74 -0.78
CA CYS A 60 1.42 7.82 -1.86
C CYS A 60 2.86 7.47 -1.43
N GLY A 61 3.11 7.37 -0.13
CA GLY A 61 4.41 7.03 0.44
C GLY A 61 5.51 7.97 -0.05
N THR A 62 6.61 7.40 -0.52
CA THR A 62 7.75 8.13 -1.10
C THR A 62 7.53 8.61 -2.54
N GLY A 63 6.31 8.49 -3.07
CA GLY A 63 5.96 8.90 -4.43
C GLY A 63 6.36 7.90 -5.50
N ARG A 64 6.36 6.61 -5.19
CA ARG A 64 6.75 5.52 -6.09
C ARG A 64 5.83 5.43 -7.32
N LEU A 65 4.53 5.66 -7.17
CA LEU A 65 3.56 5.77 -8.25
C LEU A 65 3.38 7.23 -8.70
N LEU A 66 3.30 8.18 -7.77
CA LEU A 66 3.08 9.60 -8.01
C LEU A 66 4.05 10.18 -9.05
N VAL A 67 5.35 9.94 -8.91
CA VAL A 67 6.38 10.48 -9.82
C VAL A 67 6.25 9.95 -11.25
N PRO A 68 6.05 8.65 -11.51
CA PRO A 68 5.72 8.14 -12.83
C PRO A 68 4.47 8.76 -13.46
N LEU A 69 3.39 8.94 -12.70
CA LEU A 69 2.16 9.59 -13.19
C LEU A 69 2.39 11.06 -13.59
N LEU A 70 3.16 11.81 -12.79
CA LEU A 70 3.58 13.17 -13.16
C LEU A 70 4.39 13.20 -14.45
N ARG A 71 5.30 12.24 -14.66
CA ARG A 71 6.08 12.10 -15.89
C ARG A 71 5.21 11.81 -17.10
N ASP A 72 4.14 11.03 -16.91
CA ASP A 72 3.14 10.74 -17.96
C ASP A 72 2.24 11.95 -18.28
N GLY A 73 2.28 13.01 -17.46
CA GLY A 73 1.59 14.27 -17.75
C GLY A 73 0.33 14.53 -16.97
N TYR A 74 -0.01 13.66 -16.04
CA TYR A 74 -1.18 13.86 -15.20
C TYR A 74 -0.94 14.95 -14.15
N GLN A 75 -2.02 15.62 -13.75
CA GLN A 75 -2.07 16.32 -12.47
C GLN A 75 -2.24 15.25 -11.38
N VAL A 76 -1.41 15.29 -10.34
CA VAL A 76 -1.43 14.27 -9.28
C VAL A 76 -1.51 14.92 -7.91
N ILE A 77 -2.45 14.46 -7.10
CA ILE A 77 -2.56 14.80 -5.68
C ILE A 77 -2.12 13.57 -4.90
N GLY A 78 -0.99 13.66 -4.19
CA GLY A 78 -0.52 12.60 -3.30
C GLY A 78 -0.91 12.88 -1.86
N THR A 79 -1.51 11.89 -1.18
CA THR A 79 -1.80 11.98 0.25
C THR A 79 -1.07 10.89 1.02
N ASP A 80 -0.51 11.22 2.18
CA ASP A 80 0.06 10.25 3.11
C ASP A 80 -0.03 10.79 4.55
N CYS A 81 -0.16 9.90 5.53
CA CYS A 81 -0.16 10.30 6.95
C CYS A 81 1.26 10.50 7.51
N SER A 82 2.28 9.89 6.89
CA SER A 82 3.68 9.96 7.31
C SER A 82 4.37 11.19 6.72
N SER A 83 4.84 12.08 7.60
CA SER A 83 5.64 13.23 7.19
C SER A 83 6.99 12.84 6.58
N GLN A 84 7.58 11.73 7.03
CA GLN A 84 8.83 11.18 6.51
C GLN A 84 8.67 10.70 5.07
N MET A 85 7.59 9.98 4.78
CA MET A 85 7.25 9.54 3.43
C MET A 85 7.00 10.72 2.50
N LEU A 86 6.19 11.70 2.92
CA LEU A 86 5.94 12.91 2.12
C LEU A 86 7.19 13.73 1.87
N ALA A 87 8.11 13.83 2.84
CA ALA A 87 9.38 14.50 2.63
C ALA A 87 10.23 13.80 1.55
N ALA A 88 10.23 12.46 1.53
CA ALA A 88 10.89 11.69 0.47
C ALA A 88 10.20 11.89 -0.89
N ALA A 89 8.87 11.89 -0.94
CA ALA A 89 8.11 12.19 -2.14
C ALA A 89 8.43 13.60 -2.68
N ALA A 90 8.44 14.60 -1.81
CA ALA A 90 8.78 15.98 -2.17
C ALA A 90 10.19 16.10 -2.76
N ARG A 91 11.19 15.40 -2.17
CA ARG A 91 12.55 15.36 -2.74
C ARG A 91 12.60 14.74 -4.14
N ARG A 92 11.77 13.75 -4.42
CA ARG A 92 11.66 13.14 -5.75
C ARG A 92 10.98 14.07 -6.74
N VAL A 93 9.89 14.72 -6.34
CA VAL A 93 9.17 15.71 -7.17
C VAL A 93 10.08 16.89 -7.52
N ALA A 94 10.87 17.38 -6.57
CA ALA A 94 11.81 18.49 -6.79
C ALA A 94 12.87 18.20 -7.87
N ARG A 95 13.10 16.93 -8.24
CA ARG A 95 14.01 16.54 -9.34
C ARG A 95 13.35 16.52 -10.72
N LEU A 96 12.06 16.78 -10.80
CA LEU A 96 11.31 16.90 -12.05
C LEU A 96 11.43 18.32 -12.63
N SER A 97 11.01 18.48 -13.90
CA SER A 97 10.89 19.80 -14.50
C SER A 97 9.89 20.68 -13.74
N ARG A 98 10.05 22.00 -13.77
CA ARG A 98 9.14 22.95 -13.11
C ARG A 98 7.69 22.75 -13.54
N GLN A 99 7.45 22.44 -14.81
CA GLN A 99 6.12 22.12 -15.32
C GLN A 99 5.51 20.92 -14.59
N ARG A 100 6.29 19.84 -14.36
CA ARG A 100 5.81 18.65 -13.65
C ARG A 100 5.65 18.89 -12.16
N GLN A 101 6.51 19.70 -11.58
CA GLN A 101 6.35 20.12 -10.18
C GLN A 101 5.03 20.88 -9.97
N ALA A 102 4.67 21.78 -10.89
CA ALA A 102 3.42 22.53 -10.84
C ALA A 102 2.16 21.66 -10.99
N GLN A 103 2.29 20.42 -11.49
CA GLN A 103 1.21 19.45 -11.61
C GLN A 103 1.05 18.57 -10.35
N CYS A 104 1.87 18.77 -9.32
CA CYS A 104 1.89 17.98 -8.11
C CYS A 104 1.38 18.77 -6.91
N SER A 105 0.48 18.15 -6.15
CA SER A 105 0.14 18.57 -4.79
C SER A 105 0.41 17.43 -3.82
N LEU A 106 1.10 17.72 -2.71
CA LEU A 106 1.33 16.76 -1.63
C LEU A 106 0.59 17.23 -0.38
N MET A 107 -0.19 16.34 0.20
CA MET A 107 -1.01 16.65 1.36
C MET A 107 -0.79 15.61 2.48
N ARG A 108 -0.46 16.08 3.68
CA ARG A 108 -0.43 15.22 4.85
C ARG A 108 -1.86 14.99 5.34
N SER A 109 -2.38 13.79 5.10
CA SER A 109 -3.76 13.44 5.48
C SER A 109 -3.92 11.93 5.63
N ASP A 110 -4.93 11.56 6.40
CA ASP A 110 -5.40 10.18 6.50
C ASP A 110 -6.37 9.89 5.35
N ILE A 111 -6.22 8.75 4.69
CA ILE A 111 -7.08 8.33 3.57
C ILE A 111 -8.56 8.16 3.95
N ARG A 112 -8.85 8.13 5.26
CA ARG A 112 -10.22 8.06 5.79
C ARG A 112 -10.91 9.43 5.94
N THR A 113 -10.15 10.54 5.84
CA THR A 113 -10.63 11.87 6.23
C THR A 113 -10.04 13.03 5.42
N PHE A 114 -9.36 12.76 4.30
CA PHE A 114 -8.85 13.83 3.43
C PHE A 114 -10.00 14.60 2.77
N GLU A 115 -9.74 15.85 2.44
CA GLU A 115 -10.67 16.72 1.71
C GLU A 115 -9.93 17.37 0.55
N LEU A 116 -10.54 17.32 -0.64
CA LEU A 116 -10.04 18.00 -1.83
C LEU A 116 -10.90 19.23 -2.12
N GLY A 117 -10.28 20.29 -2.62
CA GLY A 117 -11.00 21.48 -3.09
C GLY A 117 -11.71 21.26 -4.45
N HIS A 118 -11.51 20.12 -5.08
CA HIS A 118 -12.12 19.75 -6.37
C HIS A 118 -12.10 18.23 -6.52
N GLU A 119 -13.00 17.71 -7.36
CA GLU A 119 -13.14 16.28 -7.58
C GLU A 119 -11.98 15.69 -8.39
N ALA A 120 -11.52 14.50 -8.00
CA ALA A 120 -10.58 13.70 -8.76
C ALA A 120 -11.30 12.79 -9.76
N THR A 121 -10.61 12.36 -10.80
CA THR A 121 -11.16 11.42 -11.80
C THR A 121 -10.76 9.98 -11.51
N LEU A 122 -9.58 9.77 -10.97
CA LEU A 122 -9.06 8.45 -10.62
C LEU A 122 -8.42 8.53 -9.22
N ALA A 123 -8.83 7.63 -8.34
CA ALA A 123 -8.17 7.41 -7.05
C ALA A 123 -7.47 6.05 -7.08
N VAL A 124 -6.22 6.03 -6.67
CA VAL A 124 -5.39 4.83 -6.56
C VAL A 124 -4.88 4.69 -5.13
N ALA A 125 -5.09 3.53 -4.50
CA ALA A 125 -4.44 3.17 -3.23
C ALA A 125 -3.58 1.92 -3.47
N ALA A 126 -2.34 2.15 -3.90
CA ALA A 126 -1.43 1.12 -4.35
C ALA A 126 -0.66 0.46 -3.21
N PHE A 127 -0.13 -0.73 -3.49
CA PHE A 127 0.82 -1.44 -2.64
C PHE A 127 0.26 -1.79 -1.27
N HIS A 128 -0.91 -2.42 -1.25
CA HIS A 128 -1.63 -2.94 -0.07
C HIS A 128 -1.96 -1.86 0.99
N SER A 129 -1.94 -0.58 0.61
CA SER A 129 -2.17 0.53 1.55
C SER A 129 -3.47 0.42 2.31
N VAL A 130 -4.53 -0.12 1.67
CA VAL A 130 -5.83 -0.32 2.32
C VAL A 130 -5.81 -1.39 3.39
N GLN A 131 -4.82 -2.31 3.40
CA GLN A 131 -4.70 -3.33 4.43
C GLN A 131 -4.23 -2.79 5.79
N HIS A 132 -3.79 -1.53 5.84
CA HIS A 132 -3.55 -0.80 7.09
C HIS A 132 -4.83 -0.23 7.74
N LEU A 133 -5.98 -0.39 7.11
CA LEU A 133 -7.29 -0.07 7.69
C LEU A 133 -7.78 -1.27 8.52
N LEU A 134 -7.54 -1.22 9.82
CA LEU A 134 -7.63 -2.37 10.72
C LEU A 134 -9.06 -2.85 11.03
N SER A 135 -10.09 -2.17 10.51
CA SER A 135 -11.50 -2.53 10.74
C SER A 135 -12.37 -2.29 9.51
N ASP A 136 -13.52 -2.99 9.43
CA ASP A 136 -14.54 -2.72 8.41
C ASP A 136 -15.01 -1.27 8.46
N ARG A 137 -15.12 -0.71 9.68
CA ARG A 137 -15.48 0.70 9.87
C ARG A 137 -14.48 1.65 9.20
N ASP A 138 -13.18 1.37 9.34
CA ASP A 138 -12.13 2.20 8.74
C ASP A 138 -12.13 2.07 7.21
N PHE A 139 -12.31 0.86 6.70
CA PHE A 139 -12.42 0.63 5.26
C PHE A 139 -13.67 1.29 4.66
N LEU A 140 -14.83 1.20 5.33
CA LEU A 140 -16.04 1.91 4.90
C LEU A 140 -15.85 3.45 4.95
N ARG A 141 -15.13 3.99 5.94
CA ARG A 141 -14.79 5.42 6.00
C ARG A 141 -13.92 5.83 4.81
N PHE A 142 -12.88 5.04 4.52
CA PHE A 142 -12.03 5.25 3.36
C PHE A 142 -12.85 5.27 2.05
N LEU A 143 -13.71 4.27 1.84
CA LEU A 143 -14.53 4.19 0.64
C LEU A 143 -15.50 5.38 0.51
N ARG A 144 -16.20 5.74 1.59
CA ARG A 144 -17.11 6.90 1.58
C ARG A 144 -16.35 8.20 1.32
N ASN A 145 -15.22 8.39 2.01
CA ASN A 145 -14.41 9.59 1.82
C ASN A 145 -13.84 9.67 0.40
N THR A 146 -13.38 8.56 -0.17
CA THR A 146 -12.93 8.53 -1.57
C THR A 146 -14.09 8.83 -2.52
N ARG A 147 -15.29 8.28 -2.24
CA ARG A 147 -16.48 8.53 -3.09
C ARG A 147 -16.85 10.01 -3.15
N THR A 148 -16.81 10.73 -2.02
CA THR A 148 -17.14 12.17 -1.97
C THR A 148 -16.10 13.05 -2.66
N ASN A 149 -14.88 12.56 -2.87
CA ASN A 149 -13.80 13.29 -3.53
C ASN A 149 -13.58 12.86 -5.00
N LEU A 150 -14.39 11.92 -5.51
CA LEU A 150 -14.39 11.50 -6.91
C LEU A 150 -15.59 12.09 -7.65
N CYS A 151 -15.36 12.55 -8.88
CA CYS A 151 -16.46 12.92 -9.78
C CYS A 151 -17.37 11.71 -10.07
N ARG A 152 -18.61 11.97 -10.46
CA ARG A 152 -19.50 10.93 -10.95
C ARG A 152 -18.89 10.25 -12.18
N GLY A 153 -18.84 8.91 -12.18
CA GLY A 153 -18.15 8.14 -13.23
C GLY A 153 -16.64 8.07 -13.04
N GLY A 154 -16.07 8.70 -11.99
CA GLY A 154 -14.67 8.57 -11.63
C GLY A 154 -14.34 7.17 -11.13
N TRP A 155 -13.05 6.83 -11.11
CA TRP A 155 -12.57 5.48 -10.86
C TRP A 155 -11.84 5.37 -9.51
N LEU A 156 -12.08 4.28 -8.80
CA LEU A 156 -11.29 3.84 -7.66
C LEU A 156 -10.60 2.53 -8.00
N THR A 157 -9.31 2.43 -7.71
CA THR A 157 -8.55 1.18 -7.77
C THR A 157 -7.65 1.03 -6.57
N PHE A 158 -7.50 -0.19 -6.09
CA PHE A 158 -6.58 -0.56 -5.01
C PHE A 158 -6.25 -2.04 -5.09
N ASP A 159 -5.12 -2.42 -4.51
CA ASP A 159 -4.67 -3.80 -4.41
C ASP A 159 -4.64 -4.30 -2.97
N ILE A 160 -4.88 -5.60 -2.81
CA ILE A 160 -4.74 -6.33 -1.57
C ILE A 160 -4.05 -7.68 -1.81
N LEU A 161 -3.29 -8.14 -0.84
CA LEU A 161 -2.89 -9.54 -0.75
C LEU A 161 -4.11 -10.36 -0.31
N PRO A 162 -4.60 -11.30 -1.13
CA PRO A 162 -5.72 -12.15 -0.73
C PRO A 162 -5.34 -13.01 0.47
N PRO A 163 -6.31 -13.37 1.33
CA PRO A 163 -6.08 -14.31 2.41
C PRO A 163 -5.66 -15.68 1.86
N ASP A 164 -4.47 -16.13 2.20
CA ASP A 164 -3.99 -17.49 1.91
C ASP A 164 -4.01 -18.32 3.19
N PRO A 165 -4.92 -19.31 3.32
CA PRO A 165 -5.04 -20.12 4.53
C PRO A 165 -3.76 -20.88 4.89
N VAL A 166 -2.98 -21.31 3.91
CA VAL A 166 -1.71 -22.02 4.13
C VAL A 166 -0.68 -21.05 4.73
N TRP A 167 -0.56 -19.86 4.15
CA TRP A 167 0.32 -18.82 4.66
C TRP A 167 -0.11 -18.34 6.06
N LEU A 168 -1.40 -18.06 6.26
CA LEU A 168 -1.94 -17.58 7.53
C LEU A 168 -1.81 -18.57 8.69
N SER A 169 -1.71 -19.88 8.41
CA SER A 169 -1.58 -20.96 9.41
C SER A 169 -0.14 -21.34 9.74
N GLN A 170 0.86 -20.67 9.19
CA GLN A 170 2.27 -20.99 9.43
C GLN A 170 2.67 -20.79 10.89
N ASP A 171 3.70 -21.55 11.32
CA ASP A 171 4.26 -21.43 12.66
C ASP A 171 4.77 -20.00 12.91
N PRO A 172 4.19 -19.27 13.89
CA PRO A 172 4.56 -17.90 14.19
C PRO A 172 5.98 -17.74 14.73
N MET A 173 6.63 -18.83 15.16
CA MET A 173 8.02 -18.82 15.61
C MET A 173 9.02 -18.97 14.46
N ARG A 174 8.56 -19.46 13.31
CA ARG A 174 9.41 -19.66 12.15
C ARG A 174 9.73 -18.32 11.48
N ARG A 175 11.02 -18.03 11.31
CA ARG A 175 11.47 -16.88 10.52
C ARG A 175 11.64 -17.27 9.05
N TRP A 176 11.11 -16.42 8.20
CA TRP A 176 11.10 -16.59 6.75
C TRP A 176 12.01 -15.56 6.09
N GLY A 177 12.48 -15.90 4.89
CA GLY A 177 13.34 -15.04 4.10
C GLY A 177 14.67 -14.76 4.83
N ARG A 178 15.76 -14.78 4.10
CA ARG A 178 17.06 -14.33 4.61
C ARG A 178 17.71 -13.49 3.53
N THR A 179 17.35 -12.22 3.54
CA THR A 179 17.84 -11.28 2.53
C THR A 179 18.96 -10.44 3.10
N LYS A 180 20.11 -10.42 2.41
CA LYS A 180 21.21 -9.51 2.74
C LYS A 180 20.97 -8.18 2.03
N LEU A 181 21.07 -7.09 2.77
CA LEU A 181 20.96 -5.75 2.23
C LEU A 181 21.95 -4.81 2.92
N SER A 182 22.17 -3.65 2.32
CA SER A 182 22.93 -2.57 2.96
C SER A 182 22.02 -1.37 3.09
N HIS A 183 21.98 -0.80 4.28
CA HIS A 183 21.19 0.41 4.51
C HIS A 183 21.70 1.55 3.62
N PRO A 184 20.84 2.18 2.81
CA PRO A 184 21.30 3.09 1.74
C PRO A 184 22.00 4.36 2.24
N VAL A 185 21.72 4.78 3.49
CA VAL A 185 22.31 6.00 4.08
C VAL A 185 23.51 5.67 4.95
N THR A 186 23.39 4.68 5.83
CA THR A 186 24.45 4.36 6.81
C THR A 186 25.50 3.38 6.28
N GLY A 187 25.21 2.68 5.18
CA GLY A 187 26.04 1.61 4.64
C GLY A 187 26.06 0.34 5.50
N GLN A 188 25.32 0.31 6.62
CA GLN A 188 25.29 -0.83 7.54
C GLN A 188 24.77 -2.07 6.81
N LYS A 189 25.52 -3.16 6.90
CA LYS A 189 25.10 -4.47 6.38
C LYS A 189 24.08 -5.08 7.32
N LEU A 190 22.96 -5.52 6.74
CA LEU A 190 21.84 -6.08 7.47
C LEU A 190 21.44 -7.43 6.88
N VAL A 191 20.97 -8.32 7.73
CA VAL A 191 20.23 -9.52 7.35
C VAL A 191 18.77 -9.29 7.75
N TYR A 192 17.90 -9.30 6.75
CA TYR A 192 16.45 -9.19 6.94
C TYR A 192 15.82 -10.57 7.01
N THR A 193 14.95 -10.76 8.00
CA THR A 193 14.04 -11.91 8.12
C THR A 193 12.68 -11.43 8.60
N THR A 194 11.65 -12.25 8.43
CA THR A 194 10.30 -11.93 8.91
C THR A 194 9.62 -13.13 9.52
N ASN A 195 8.69 -12.92 10.44
CA ASN A 195 7.68 -13.88 10.82
C ASN A 195 6.31 -13.19 10.95
N HIS A 196 5.27 -13.99 11.11
CA HIS A 196 3.92 -13.45 11.25
C HIS A 196 3.06 -14.35 12.14
N VAL A 197 1.97 -13.76 12.62
CA VAL A 197 0.88 -14.47 13.29
C VAL A 197 -0.45 -13.86 12.86
N PHE A 198 -1.41 -14.73 12.54
CA PHE A 198 -2.76 -14.32 12.17
C PHE A 198 -3.71 -14.40 13.36
N ASP A 199 -4.42 -13.30 13.63
CA ASP A 199 -5.57 -13.29 14.55
C ASP A 199 -6.87 -13.43 13.75
N PRO A 200 -7.51 -14.62 13.76
CA PRO A 200 -8.73 -14.84 12.98
C PRO A 200 -9.94 -14.09 13.53
N ARG A 201 -9.94 -13.71 14.82
CA ARG A 201 -11.05 -12.96 15.42
C ARG A 201 -11.09 -11.52 14.94
N GLN A 202 -9.92 -10.89 14.86
CA GLN A 202 -9.77 -9.52 14.37
C GLN A 202 -9.50 -9.46 12.86
N ARG A 203 -9.18 -10.60 12.23
CA ARG A 203 -8.73 -10.72 10.83
C ARG A 203 -7.45 -9.90 10.57
N LEU A 204 -6.55 -9.87 11.54
CA LEU A 204 -5.31 -9.12 11.48
C LEU A 204 -4.11 -10.07 11.34
N LEU A 205 -3.25 -9.78 10.37
CA LEU A 205 -1.95 -10.42 10.18
C LEU A 205 -0.88 -9.50 10.79
N HIS A 206 -0.35 -9.90 11.93
CA HIS A 206 0.75 -9.22 12.61
C HIS A 206 2.08 -9.77 12.11
N MET A 207 2.89 -8.93 11.52
CA MET A 207 4.22 -9.27 11.00
C MET A 207 5.29 -8.57 11.82
N ARG A 208 6.42 -9.26 12.02
CA ARG A 208 7.64 -8.68 12.56
C ARG A 208 8.74 -8.78 11.52
N LEU A 209 9.34 -7.65 11.21
CA LEU A 209 10.43 -7.49 10.27
C LEU A 209 11.70 -7.31 11.10
N TYR A 210 12.63 -8.25 10.98
CA TYR A 210 13.84 -8.29 11.75
C TYR A 210 15.02 -7.85 10.90
N TYR A 211 15.73 -6.82 11.36
CA TYR A 211 16.93 -6.29 10.71
C TYR A 211 18.12 -6.51 11.65
N GLN A 212 18.89 -7.57 11.41
CA GLN A 212 20.08 -7.92 12.17
C GLN A 212 21.31 -7.27 11.53
N PRO A 213 22.01 -6.33 12.22
CA PRO A 213 23.30 -5.86 11.78
C PRO A 213 24.31 -7.00 11.72
N VAL A 214 25.12 -7.04 10.66
CA VAL A 214 26.15 -8.05 10.49
C VAL A 214 27.49 -7.40 10.12
N ASP A 215 28.58 -8.08 10.49
CA ASP A 215 29.93 -7.69 10.14
C ASP A 215 30.33 -8.07 8.70
N GLY A 216 31.61 -7.89 8.35
CA GLY A 216 32.13 -8.25 7.03
C GLY A 216 32.10 -9.75 6.72
N LYS A 217 32.04 -10.60 7.73
CA LYS A 217 31.92 -12.06 7.60
C LYS A 217 30.48 -12.54 7.55
N GLY A 218 29.53 -11.69 7.96
CA GLY A 218 28.11 -11.99 8.03
C GLY A 218 27.63 -12.48 9.39
N ASP A 219 28.47 -12.32 10.42
CA ASP A 219 28.14 -12.62 11.80
C ASP A 219 27.40 -11.46 12.46
N PRO A 220 26.48 -11.70 13.41
CA PRO A 220 25.77 -10.66 14.14
C PRO A 220 26.75 -9.65 14.79
N SER A 221 26.56 -8.36 14.52
CA SER A 221 27.48 -7.29 14.96
C SER A 221 26.81 -6.13 15.69
N GLY A 222 25.60 -6.34 16.19
CA GLY A 222 24.84 -5.31 16.90
C GLY A 222 23.45 -5.78 17.30
N GLN A 223 22.69 -4.88 17.91
CA GLN A 223 21.32 -5.17 18.31
C GLN A 223 20.39 -5.31 17.11
N GLU A 224 19.62 -6.39 17.09
CA GLU A 224 18.56 -6.62 16.09
C GLU A 224 17.46 -5.57 16.26
N ARG A 225 17.12 -4.88 15.17
CA ARG A 225 15.96 -3.98 15.13
C ARG A 225 14.73 -4.78 14.67
N VAL A 226 13.65 -4.69 15.44
CA VAL A 226 12.37 -5.30 15.09
C VAL A 226 11.39 -4.19 14.73
N VAL A 227 10.79 -4.32 13.56
CA VAL A 227 9.77 -3.39 13.04
C VAL A 227 8.46 -4.15 12.92
N ARG A 228 7.39 -3.60 13.49
CA ARG A 228 6.05 -4.16 13.39
C ARG A 228 5.40 -3.75 12.08
N LEU A 229 4.65 -4.67 11.48
CA LEU A 229 3.77 -4.40 10.35
C LEU A 229 2.45 -5.14 10.59
N CYS A 230 1.33 -4.49 10.33
CA CYS A 230 0.02 -5.09 10.53
C CYS A 230 -0.85 -4.88 9.28
N HIS A 231 -1.39 -5.99 8.76
CA HIS A 231 -2.32 -5.99 7.66
C HIS A 231 -3.64 -6.64 8.04
N ARG A 232 -4.74 -5.94 7.74
CA ARG A 232 -6.05 -6.56 7.76
C ARG A 232 -6.22 -7.49 6.58
N GLN A 233 -6.78 -8.67 6.83
CA GLN A 233 -7.16 -9.61 5.79
C GLN A 233 -8.60 -9.31 5.34
N PHE A 234 -8.78 -9.10 4.02
CA PHE A 234 -10.06 -8.80 3.40
C PHE A 234 -10.50 -9.97 2.52
N TRP A 235 -11.71 -10.46 2.75
CA TRP A 235 -12.31 -11.46 1.88
C TRP A 235 -12.95 -10.80 0.65
N PRO A 236 -12.81 -11.39 -0.55
CA PRO A 236 -13.25 -10.77 -1.79
C PRO A 236 -14.72 -10.33 -1.81
N ASP A 237 -15.61 -11.15 -1.25
CA ASP A 237 -17.04 -10.83 -1.21
C ASP A 237 -17.36 -9.68 -0.27
N ASP A 238 -16.64 -9.58 0.86
CA ASP A 238 -16.78 -8.45 1.78
C ASP A 238 -16.34 -7.16 1.10
N VAL A 239 -15.23 -7.18 0.36
CA VAL A 239 -14.75 -6.00 -0.40
C VAL A 239 -15.79 -5.55 -1.42
N ARG A 240 -16.31 -6.48 -2.25
CA ARG A 240 -17.32 -6.16 -3.26
C ARG A 240 -18.61 -5.61 -2.63
N ARG A 241 -19.04 -6.19 -1.51
CA ARG A 241 -20.20 -5.72 -0.75
C ARG A 241 -19.98 -4.30 -0.21
N MET A 242 -18.84 -4.03 0.42
CA MET A 242 -18.51 -2.71 0.99
C MET A 242 -18.36 -1.63 -0.08
N LEU A 243 -17.81 -1.95 -1.25
CA LEU A 243 -17.78 -1.05 -2.41
C LEU A 243 -19.20 -0.60 -2.79
N ARG A 244 -20.13 -1.56 -2.98
CA ARG A 244 -21.52 -1.24 -3.34
C ARG A 244 -22.24 -0.40 -2.28
N LEU A 245 -22.02 -0.71 -0.98
CA LEU A 245 -22.58 0.05 0.14
C LEU A 245 -22.09 1.51 0.20
N CYS A 246 -20.98 1.81 -0.46
CA CYS A 246 -20.38 3.15 -0.49
C CYS A 246 -20.57 3.88 -1.82
N GLY A 247 -21.48 3.42 -2.70
CA GLY A 247 -21.76 4.07 -3.97
C GLY A 247 -20.72 3.82 -5.06
N PHE A 248 -20.04 2.67 -4.99
CA PHE A 248 -19.18 2.19 -6.05
C PHE A 248 -19.77 0.96 -6.73
N ARG A 249 -19.71 0.92 -8.05
CA ARG A 249 -20.00 -0.28 -8.83
C ARG A 249 -18.67 -0.98 -9.19
N PRO A 250 -18.37 -2.14 -8.58
CA PRO A 250 -17.22 -2.94 -8.97
C PRO A 250 -17.34 -3.34 -10.45
N THR A 251 -16.28 -3.16 -11.22
CA THR A 251 -16.26 -3.48 -12.65
C THR A 251 -15.38 -4.67 -12.96
N GLU A 252 -14.15 -4.61 -12.52
CA GLU A 252 -13.13 -5.62 -12.79
C GLU A 252 -12.39 -5.96 -11.49
N THR A 253 -11.93 -7.19 -11.38
CA THR A 253 -10.96 -7.60 -10.36
C THR A 253 -9.87 -8.37 -11.08
N PHE A 254 -8.61 -7.91 -10.95
CA PHE A 254 -7.47 -8.58 -11.57
C PHE A 254 -6.78 -9.50 -10.57
N ALA A 255 -6.22 -10.61 -11.07
CA ALA A 255 -5.50 -11.64 -10.31
C ALA A 255 -3.99 -11.32 -10.13
N GLY A 256 -3.55 -10.16 -10.60
CA GLY A 256 -2.18 -9.69 -10.53
C GLY A 256 -1.93 -8.49 -11.43
N PHE A 257 -0.74 -7.93 -11.33
CA PHE A 257 -0.34 -6.72 -12.08
C PHE A 257 -0.01 -6.99 -13.57
N ASP A 258 -0.23 -8.20 -14.05
CA ASP A 258 -0.13 -8.55 -15.47
C ASP A 258 -1.46 -8.33 -16.24
N GLY A 259 -2.52 -7.94 -15.53
CA GLY A 259 -3.83 -7.62 -16.10
C GLY A 259 -4.75 -8.81 -16.33
N ARG A 260 -4.41 -10.02 -15.84
CA ARG A 260 -5.31 -11.18 -15.89
C ARG A 260 -6.53 -10.93 -15.00
N LEU A 261 -7.71 -11.25 -15.49
CA LEU A 261 -8.94 -11.14 -14.69
C LEU A 261 -9.02 -12.28 -13.67
N LEU A 262 -9.48 -11.96 -12.46
CA LEU A 262 -9.67 -12.94 -11.41
C LEU A 262 -10.74 -13.98 -11.75
N SER A 263 -11.76 -13.62 -12.56
CA SER A 263 -12.76 -14.56 -13.09
C SER A 263 -12.16 -15.74 -13.84
N ASP A 264 -11.05 -15.51 -14.53
CA ASP A 264 -10.39 -16.50 -15.38
C ASP A 264 -9.31 -17.29 -14.62
N HIS A 265 -8.94 -16.84 -13.42
CA HIS A 265 -7.87 -17.42 -12.58
C HIS A 265 -8.25 -17.44 -11.10
N PRO A 266 -9.32 -18.13 -10.68
CA PRO A 266 -9.82 -18.04 -9.30
C PRO A 266 -8.87 -18.62 -8.26
N ASP A 267 -8.02 -19.60 -8.63
CA ASP A 267 -7.19 -20.37 -7.70
C ASP A 267 -5.69 -19.97 -7.67
N GLY A 268 -5.31 -18.91 -8.39
CA GLY A 268 -3.89 -18.60 -8.56
C GLY A 268 -3.55 -17.11 -8.55
N ALA A 269 -4.29 -16.33 -7.78
CA ALA A 269 -4.07 -14.89 -7.72
C ALA A 269 -3.04 -14.52 -6.65
N ASP A 270 -1.91 -13.96 -7.08
CA ASP A 270 -0.91 -13.40 -6.15
C ASP A 270 -1.40 -12.10 -5.51
N GLU A 271 -2.24 -11.35 -6.22
CA GLU A 271 -2.80 -10.06 -5.81
C GLU A 271 -4.25 -9.97 -6.27
N HIS A 272 -5.11 -9.32 -5.48
CA HIS A 272 -6.43 -8.90 -5.93
C HIS A 272 -6.45 -7.39 -6.15
N ILE A 273 -6.59 -6.96 -7.40
CA ILE A 273 -6.66 -5.54 -7.75
C ILE A 273 -8.11 -5.23 -8.13
N TYR A 274 -8.75 -4.41 -7.33
CA TYR A 274 -10.14 -4.01 -7.53
C TYR A 274 -10.21 -2.73 -8.35
N LEU A 275 -11.11 -2.71 -9.33
CA LEU A 275 -11.47 -1.54 -10.09
C LEU A 275 -12.98 -1.31 -9.94
N ALA A 276 -13.35 -0.10 -9.57
CA ALA A 276 -14.75 0.28 -9.36
C ALA A 276 -15.01 1.70 -9.86
N VAL A 277 -16.24 1.94 -10.34
CA VAL A 277 -16.68 3.25 -10.79
C VAL A 277 -17.61 3.90 -9.76
N ALA A 278 -17.46 5.19 -9.52
CA ALA A 278 -18.29 6.02 -8.65
C ALA A 278 -19.65 6.30 -9.31
N GLU A 279 -20.76 5.91 -8.67
CA GLU A 279 -22.14 6.09 -9.16
C GLU A 279 -22.75 7.43 -8.73
#